data_a062216a7e43125b1814740f0f881e7d
#
_entry.id   a062216a7e43125b1814740f0f881e7d
#
_cell.length_a   1.000
_cell.length_b   1.000
_cell.length_c   1.000
_cell.angle_alpha   90.00
_cell.angle_beta   90.00
_cell.angle_gamma   90.00
#
_symmetry.space_group_name_H-M   'P 1'
#
loop_
_entity.id
_entity.type
_entity.pdbx_description
1 polymer ?
#
loop_
_entity_poly.entity_id
_entity_poly.type
_entity_poly.pdbx_seq_one_letter_code
_entity_poly.pdbx_strand_id
1 'polypeptide(L)'
;MNFIETQCPAKINLFLRVLNKRIDGYHNIETSFQLVDLYDSMSFERTTDEIIIESNKDFLKGQDNTIFTSASKIKEHLSDQEYGVKICIQKNIPTGSGLGGGSSNAASTIIALNKLWNLNLSEKKLISIAKEIGADVPFFMFGKNALGTGIGDELEETSSIKKNLLYFFSICYCFVRKFK
;
A
#
# COMPACT_ATOMS: atom_id res chain seq x y z
N MET A 1 2.15 21.80 8.12
CA MET A 1 2.69 20.58 8.78
C MET A 1 3.97 20.19 8.05
N ASN A 2 5.08 19.92 8.78
CA ASN A 2 6.36 19.63 8.13
C ASN A 2 6.82 18.18 8.32
N PHE A 3 6.10 17.42 9.14
CA PHE A 3 6.46 16.05 9.50
C PHE A 3 5.21 15.19 9.76
N ILE A 4 5.22 13.93 9.28
CA ILE A 4 4.16 12.93 9.47
C ILE A 4 4.81 11.58 9.76
N GLU A 5 4.28 10.86 10.74
CA GLU A 5 4.59 9.44 10.97
C GLU A 5 3.35 8.58 10.75
N THR A 6 3.54 7.37 10.26
CA THR A 6 2.45 6.42 10.04
C THR A 6 2.92 4.96 10.15
N GLN A 7 1.99 4.09 10.51
CA GLN A 7 2.14 2.64 10.46
C GLN A 7 1.45 2.12 9.20
N CYS A 8 2.14 1.30 8.44
CA CYS A 8 1.67 0.72 7.19
C CYS A 8 1.35 -0.76 7.44
N PRO A 9 0.07 -1.14 7.59
CA PRO A 9 -0.31 -2.50 7.95
C PRO A 9 -0.05 -3.48 6.81
N ALA A 10 0.18 -4.74 7.16
CA ALA A 10 0.08 -5.86 6.24
C ALA A 10 -1.38 -6.29 6.04
N LYS A 11 -1.63 -7.11 5.01
CA LYS A 11 -2.91 -7.78 4.78
C LYS A 11 -2.72 -9.27 4.51
N ILE A 12 -3.79 -10.03 4.72
CA ILE A 12 -3.95 -11.36 4.16
C ILE A 12 -5.21 -11.41 3.30
N ASN A 13 -5.24 -12.34 2.34
CA ASN A 13 -6.48 -12.74 1.69
C ASN A 13 -7.01 -13.96 2.43
N LEU A 14 -8.19 -13.87 3.03
CA LEU A 14 -8.85 -14.99 3.69
C LEU A 14 -9.30 -16.04 2.69
N PHE A 15 -9.71 -15.58 1.51
CA PHE A 15 -9.87 -16.36 0.30
C PHE A 15 -9.56 -15.48 -0.92
N LEU A 16 -9.27 -16.12 -2.04
CA LEU A 16 -9.16 -15.49 -3.34
C LEU A 16 -9.70 -16.47 -4.37
N ARG A 17 -10.71 -16.06 -5.11
CA ARG A 17 -11.31 -16.79 -6.20
C ARG A 17 -11.14 -16.02 -7.50
N VAL A 18 -10.56 -16.65 -8.50
CA VAL A 18 -10.53 -16.12 -9.87
C VAL A 18 -11.81 -16.55 -10.56
N LEU A 19 -12.58 -15.60 -11.10
CA LEU A 19 -13.87 -15.84 -11.73
C LEU A 19 -13.72 -16.06 -13.25
N ASN A 20 -13.35 -15.00 -13.96
CA ASN A 20 -13.19 -15.04 -15.41
C ASN A 20 -12.12 -14.05 -15.88
N LYS A 21 -11.57 -14.34 -17.07
CA LYS A 21 -10.63 -13.42 -17.72
C LYS A 21 -11.39 -12.28 -18.40
N ARG A 22 -10.87 -11.07 -18.26
CA ARG A 22 -11.38 -9.84 -18.87
C ARG A 22 -10.70 -9.57 -20.21
N ILE A 23 -11.32 -8.72 -21.01
CA ILE A 23 -10.77 -8.29 -22.33
C ILE A 23 -9.48 -7.48 -22.15
N ASP A 24 -9.33 -6.76 -21.03
CA ASP A 24 -8.15 -5.95 -20.69
C ASP A 24 -6.94 -6.79 -20.20
N GLY A 25 -7.08 -8.13 -20.21
CA GLY A 25 -6.03 -9.07 -19.80
C GLY A 25 -6.02 -9.39 -18.32
N TYR A 26 -6.74 -8.65 -17.49
CA TYR A 26 -6.93 -8.93 -16.07
C TYR A 26 -7.95 -10.06 -15.85
N HIS A 27 -8.10 -10.48 -14.60
CA HIS A 27 -9.14 -11.42 -14.20
C HIS A 27 -10.09 -10.73 -13.21
N ASN A 28 -11.38 -11.00 -13.36
CA ASN A 28 -12.32 -10.72 -12.30
C ASN A 28 -12.04 -11.68 -11.15
N ILE A 29 -11.94 -11.13 -9.95
CA ILE A 29 -11.69 -11.89 -8.73
C ILE A 29 -12.75 -11.57 -7.68
N GLU A 30 -12.81 -12.46 -6.72
CA GLU A 30 -13.54 -12.28 -5.47
C GLU A 30 -12.58 -12.60 -4.34
N THR A 31 -12.40 -11.69 -3.40
CA THR A 31 -11.45 -11.89 -2.31
C THR A 31 -11.92 -11.20 -1.04
N SER A 32 -11.56 -11.75 0.11
CA SER A 32 -11.73 -11.07 1.40
C SER A 32 -10.37 -10.64 1.91
N PHE A 33 -10.17 -9.34 2.00
CA PHE A 33 -8.98 -8.73 2.58
C PHE A 33 -9.15 -8.52 4.08
N GLN A 34 -8.14 -8.94 4.84
CA GLN A 34 -8.04 -8.72 6.27
C GLN A 34 -6.72 -8.01 6.59
N LEU A 35 -6.79 -6.84 7.23
CA LEU A 35 -5.62 -6.18 7.82
C LEU A 35 -5.11 -6.98 9.02
N VAL A 36 -3.80 -7.05 9.19
CA VAL A 36 -3.15 -7.79 10.27
C VAL A 36 -2.16 -6.91 11.04
N ASP A 37 -1.93 -7.23 12.32
CA ASP A 37 -1.06 -6.50 13.23
C ASP A 37 0.44 -6.77 12.94
N LEU A 38 0.86 -6.51 11.71
CA LEU A 38 2.24 -6.48 11.26
C LEU A 38 2.43 -5.22 10.42
N TYR A 39 3.38 -4.37 10.77
CA TYR A 39 3.51 -3.04 10.20
C TYR A 39 4.93 -2.74 9.75
N ASP A 40 5.05 -2.03 8.63
CA ASP A 40 6.18 -1.16 8.37
C ASP A 40 5.92 0.20 9.02
N SER A 41 6.98 0.89 9.45
CA SER A 41 6.87 2.26 9.98
C SER A 41 7.46 3.23 8.98
N MET A 42 6.76 4.31 8.70
CA MET A 42 7.23 5.34 7.78
C MET A 42 7.13 6.73 8.41
N SER A 43 8.10 7.58 8.09
CA SER A 43 8.04 9.01 8.38
C SER A 43 8.34 9.82 7.12
N PHE A 44 7.73 10.99 7.06
CA PHE A 44 7.78 11.92 5.95
C PHE A 44 8.13 13.30 6.48
N GLU A 45 9.25 13.83 6.05
CA GLU A 45 9.71 15.18 6.38
C GLU A 45 9.76 16.02 5.12
N ARG A 46 9.12 17.19 5.16
CA ARG A 46 9.15 18.12 4.03
C ARG A 46 10.54 18.69 3.85
N THR A 47 11.06 18.62 2.64
CA THR A 47 12.33 19.20 2.20
C THR A 47 12.11 20.11 0.99
N THR A 48 13.18 20.65 0.45
CA THR A 48 13.19 21.35 -0.82
C THR A 48 13.61 20.38 -1.93
N ASP A 49 12.82 20.35 -3.01
CA ASP A 49 13.17 19.83 -4.34
C ASP A 49 13.22 18.31 -4.55
N GLU A 50 13.88 17.52 -3.73
CA GLU A 50 14.13 16.10 -4.01
C GLU A 50 13.24 15.14 -3.21
N ILE A 51 13.01 13.94 -3.79
CA ILE A 51 12.44 12.78 -3.10
C ILE A 51 13.62 11.92 -2.63
N ILE A 52 13.85 11.88 -1.32
CA ILE A 52 14.92 11.10 -0.69
C ILE A 52 14.28 9.95 0.09
N ILE A 53 14.75 8.71 -0.13
CA ILE A 53 14.28 7.54 0.60
C ILE A 53 15.43 6.95 1.41
N GLU A 54 15.25 6.87 2.72
CA GLU A 54 16.12 6.15 3.65
C GLU A 54 15.42 4.88 4.14
N SER A 55 16.11 3.76 4.13
CA SER A 55 15.56 2.46 4.50
C SER A 55 16.57 1.56 5.17
N ASN A 56 16.09 0.67 6.05
CA ASN A 56 16.85 -0.47 6.55
C ASN A 56 17.03 -1.59 5.49
N LYS A 57 16.52 -1.40 4.26
CA LYS A 57 16.64 -2.33 3.13
C LYS A 57 17.19 -1.60 1.91
N ASP A 58 18.33 -2.04 1.40
CA ASP A 58 19.05 -1.36 0.31
C ASP A 58 18.25 -1.28 -0.99
N PHE A 59 17.42 -2.29 -1.31
CA PHE A 59 16.60 -2.30 -2.52
C PHE A 59 15.51 -1.21 -2.55
N LEU A 60 15.22 -0.55 -1.43
CA LEU A 60 14.28 0.58 -1.37
C LEU A 60 14.95 1.96 -1.51
N LYS A 61 16.27 2.03 -1.48
CA LYS A 61 17.02 3.31 -1.57
C LYS A 61 17.03 3.90 -2.99
N GLY A 62 16.72 3.08 -4.02
CA GLY A 62 16.65 3.51 -5.42
C GLY A 62 15.27 4.07 -5.79
N GLN A 63 15.15 4.43 -7.07
CA GLN A 63 13.89 4.96 -7.64
C GLN A 63 12.94 3.87 -8.13
N ASP A 64 13.42 2.63 -8.26
CA ASP A 64 12.63 1.48 -8.75
C ASP A 64 11.87 0.80 -7.60
N ASN A 65 10.97 1.55 -6.98
CA ASN A 65 10.09 1.04 -5.93
C ASN A 65 8.76 1.82 -5.85
N THR A 66 7.76 1.19 -5.24
CA THR A 66 6.40 1.76 -5.14
C THR A 66 6.32 3.05 -4.32
N ILE A 67 7.22 3.27 -3.36
CA ILE A 67 7.27 4.49 -2.54
C ILE A 67 7.68 5.67 -3.42
N PHE A 68 8.78 5.52 -4.18
CA PHE A 68 9.26 6.57 -5.08
C PHE A 68 8.23 6.86 -6.17
N THR A 69 7.66 5.82 -6.80
CA THR A 69 6.61 5.97 -7.81
C THR A 69 5.40 6.73 -7.27
N SER A 70 4.96 6.40 -6.04
CA SER A 70 3.83 7.09 -5.39
C SER A 70 4.14 8.56 -5.11
N ALA A 71 5.35 8.83 -4.58
CA ALA A 71 5.77 10.19 -4.28
C ALA A 71 5.88 11.04 -5.55
N SER A 72 6.45 10.49 -6.63
CA SER A 72 6.56 11.16 -7.92
C SER A 72 5.19 11.50 -8.52
N LYS A 73 4.25 10.55 -8.52
CA LYS A 73 2.89 10.78 -9.03
C LYS A 73 2.12 11.85 -8.23
N ILE A 74 2.30 11.88 -6.92
CA ILE A 74 1.70 12.96 -6.09
C ILE A 74 2.39 14.30 -6.35
N LYS A 75 3.72 14.30 -6.56
CA LYS A 75 4.48 15.53 -6.87
C LYS A 75 4.01 16.20 -8.17
N GLU A 76 3.54 15.45 -9.17
CA GLU A 76 2.97 15.98 -10.42
C GLU A 76 1.76 16.92 -10.19
N HIS A 77 1.12 16.87 -9.02
CA HIS A 77 -0.01 17.72 -8.66
C HIS A 77 0.38 18.98 -7.87
N LEU A 78 1.68 19.20 -7.65
CA LEU A 78 2.16 20.45 -7.10
C LEU A 78 2.16 21.54 -8.18
N SER A 79 1.65 22.72 -7.85
CA SER A 79 1.75 23.91 -8.68
C SER A 79 3.18 24.47 -8.70
N ASP A 80 3.92 24.20 -7.63
CA ASP A 80 5.30 24.62 -7.43
C ASP A 80 6.18 23.38 -7.20
N GLN A 81 7.21 23.19 -8.01
CA GLN A 81 8.10 22.03 -7.96
C GLN A 81 9.15 22.12 -6.84
N GLU A 82 9.16 23.20 -6.05
CA GLU A 82 10.13 23.40 -4.97
C GLU A 82 9.87 22.52 -3.71
N TYR A 83 8.86 21.66 -3.73
CA TYR A 83 8.58 20.76 -2.62
C TYR A 83 9.21 19.39 -2.83
N GLY A 84 10.11 19.04 -1.89
CA GLY A 84 10.67 17.69 -1.75
C GLY A 84 10.13 16.98 -0.51
N VAL A 85 10.60 15.76 -0.33
CA VAL A 85 10.31 14.95 0.85
C VAL A 85 11.47 14.01 1.16
N LYS A 86 11.83 13.91 2.44
CA LYS A 86 12.63 12.83 2.99
C LYS A 86 11.68 11.80 3.59
N ILE A 87 11.72 10.59 3.06
CA ILE A 87 10.92 9.43 3.50
C ILE A 87 11.85 8.44 4.19
N CYS A 88 11.65 8.20 5.48
CA CYS A 88 12.34 7.14 6.19
C CYS A 88 11.39 5.95 6.35
N ILE A 89 11.84 4.74 6.02
CA ILE A 89 11.06 3.51 6.20
C ILE A 89 11.83 2.44 6.96
N GLN A 90 11.19 1.92 8.00
CA GLN A 90 11.59 0.68 8.69
C GLN A 90 10.73 -0.45 8.15
N LYS A 91 11.33 -1.27 7.28
CA LYS A 91 10.67 -2.40 6.62
C LYS A 91 10.70 -3.65 7.50
N ASN A 92 9.55 -4.09 7.98
CA ASN A 92 9.35 -5.28 8.79
C ASN A 92 8.51 -6.34 8.05
N ILE A 93 7.57 -5.90 7.18
CA ILE A 93 6.75 -6.81 6.38
C ILE A 93 7.66 -7.48 5.33
N PRO A 94 7.72 -8.84 5.29
CA PRO A 94 8.57 -9.56 4.34
C PRO A 94 8.22 -9.23 2.88
N THR A 95 9.24 -8.93 2.08
CA THR A 95 9.06 -8.63 0.65
C THR A 95 8.68 -9.90 -0.12
N GLY A 96 7.78 -9.76 -1.10
CA GLY A 96 7.34 -10.87 -1.93
C GLY A 96 6.51 -11.93 -1.21
N SER A 97 6.03 -11.66 0.02
CA SER A 97 5.28 -12.62 0.84
C SER A 97 3.77 -12.72 0.51
N GLY A 98 3.26 -11.84 -0.36
CA GLY A 98 1.81 -11.71 -0.58
C GLY A 98 1.07 -10.89 0.48
N LEU A 99 1.79 -10.37 1.49
CA LEU A 99 1.23 -9.57 2.59
C LEU A 99 0.95 -8.09 2.23
N GLY A 100 1.19 -7.70 1.00
CA GLY A 100 0.84 -6.37 0.49
C GLY A 100 1.71 -5.21 1.00
N GLY A 101 2.88 -5.48 1.60
CA GLY A 101 3.70 -4.45 2.22
C GLY A 101 4.09 -3.29 1.28
N GLY A 102 4.45 -3.59 0.02
CA GLY A 102 4.74 -2.55 -0.97
C GLY A 102 3.55 -1.66 -1.30
N SER A 103 2.35 -2.27 -1.45
CA SER A 103 1.11 -1.54 -1.70
C SER A 103 0.66 -0.71 -0.49
N SER A 104 0.88 -1.22 0.73
CA SER A 104 0.64 -0.50 1.97
C SER A 104 1.54 0.74 2.09
N ASN A 105 2.84 0.58 1.79
CA ASN A 105 3.77 1.70 1.78
C ASN A 105 3.39 2.75 0.71
N ALA A 106 2.97 2.31 -0.48
CA ALA A 106 2.50 3.19 -1.55
C ALA A 106 1.27 4.01 -1.11
N ALA A 107 0.24 3.35 -0.57
CA ALA A 107 -0.97 4.01 -0.07
C ALA A 107 -0.64 5.03 1.03
N SER A 108 0.19 4.64 2.00
CA SER A 108 0.65 5.54 3.07
C SER A 108 1.40 6.75 2.52
N THR A 109 2.22 6.56 1.48
CA THR A 109 2.92 7.66 0.81
C THR A 109 1.94 8.63 0.15
N ILE A 110 0.95 8.14 -0.59
CA ILE A 110 -0.08 8.96 -1.24
C ILE A 110 -0.82 9.81 -0.21
N ILE A 111 -1.29 9.19 0.88
CA ILE A 111 -2.06 9.87 1.94
C ILE A 111 -1.20 10.91 2.66
N ALA A 112 0.03 10.52 3.04
CA ALA A 112 0.94 11.39 3.77
C ALA A 112 1.33 12.62 2.94
N LEU A 113 1.70 12.45 1.68
CA LEU A 113 2.12 13.56 0.84
C LEU A 113 0.97 14.49 0.46
N ASN A 114 -0.24 13.98 0.24
CA ASN A 114 -1.42 14.83 0.06
C ASN A 114 -1.62 15.79 1.24
N LYS A 115 -1.37 15.32 2.48
CA LYS A 115 -1.44 16.13 3.70
C LYS A 115 -0.21 17.03 3.87
N LEU A 116 0.99 16.47 3.70
CA LEU A 116 2.26 17.16 3.95
C LEU A 116 2.44 18.38 3.04
N TRP A 117 2.05 18.25 1.78
CA TRP A 117 2.11 19.28 0.76
C TRP A 117 0.83 20.10 0.63
N ASN A 118 -0.20 19.80 1.47
CA ASN A 118 -1.48 20.50 1.50
C ASN A 118 -2.18 20.56 0.13
N LEU A 119 -2.12 19.47 -0.63
CA LEU A 119 -2.67 19.42 -2.00
C LEU A 119 -4.19 19.39 -2.03
N ASN A 120 -4.82 18.90 -0.96
CA ASN A 120 -6.28 18.78 -0.84
C ASN A 120 -6.94 18.02 -2.02
N LEU A 121 -6.22 17.03 -2.57
CA LEU A 121 -6.77 16.17 -3.62
C LEU A 121 -7.96 15.39 -3.06
N SER A 122 -9.01 15.27 -3.87
CA SER A 122 -10.20 14.50 -3.50
C SER A 122 -9.88 13.01 -3.36
N GLU A 123 -10.63 12.31 -2.52
CA GLU A 123 -10.52 10.85 -2.36
C GLU A 123 -10.57 10.12 -3.71
N LYS A 124 -11.50 10.51 -4.59
CA LYS A 124 -11.62 9.95 -5.94
C LYS A 124 -10.32 10.09 -6.75
N LYS A 125 -9.64 11.25 -6.64
CA LYS A 125 -8.36 11.46 -7.33
C LYS A 125 -7.24 10.62 -6.74
N LEU A 126 -7.17 10.52 -5.41
CA LEU A 126 -6.19 9.69 -4.71
C LEU A 126 -6.36 8.21 -5.05
N ILE A 127 -7.60 7.69 -5.10
CA ILE A 127 -7.89 6.32 -5.52
C ILE A 127 -7.50 6.09 -6.98
N SER A 128 -7.72 7.07 -7.87
CA SER A 128 -7.25 6.97 -9.27
C SER A 128 -5.74 6.79 -9.35
N ILE A 129 -4.97 7.58 -8.59
CA ILE A 129 -3.51 7.47 -8.51
C ILE A 129 -3.10 6.10 -7.94
N ALA A 130 -3.78 5.64 -6.88
CA ALA A 130 -3.52 4.36 -6.25
C ALA A 130 -3.67 3.17 -7.23
N LYS A 131 -4.71 3.18 -8.06
CA LYS A 131 -4.96 2.15 -9.08
C LYS A 131 -3.84 2.04 -10.13
N GLU A 132 -3.20 3.15 -10.46
CA GLU A 132 -2.08 3.18 -11.41
C GLU A 132 -0.79 2.58 -10.84
N ILE A 133 -0.65 2.53 -9.50
CA ILE A 133 0.54 2.02 -8.82
C ILE A 133 0.44 0.52 -8.59
N GLY A 134 -0.75 0.02 -8.23
CA GLY A 134 -0.94 -1.40 -8.04
C GLY A 134 -2.35 -1.78 -7.56
N ALA A 135 -2.77 -3.00 -7.89
CA ALA A 135 -4.12 -3.50 -7.64
C ALA A 135 -4.52 -3.52 -6.16
N ASP A 136 -3.57 -3.77 -5.25
CA ASP A 136 -3.84 -3.80 -3.80
C ASP A 136 -3.75 -2.40 -3.14
N VAL A 137 -3.24 -1.37 -3.84
CA VAL A 137 -3.07 -0.02 -3.24
C VAL A 137 -4.40 0.60 -2.83
N PRO A 138 -5.48 0.52 -3.64
CA PRO A 138 -6.80 1.02 -3.24
C PRO A 138 -7.33 0.41 -1.93
N PHE A 139 -7.08 -0.88 -1.68
CA PHE A 139 -7.47 -1.52 -0.43
C PHE A 139 -6.81 -0.86 0.79
N PHE A 140 -5.51 -0.57 0.73
CA PHE A 140 -4.82 0.12 1.82
C PHE A 140 -5.24 1.58 1.97
N MET A 141 -5.68 2.23 0.89
CA MET A 141 -6.32 3.56 0.95
C MET A 141 -7.67 3.50 1.65
N PHE A 142 -8.46 2.45 1.43
CA PHE A 142 -9.72 2.19 2.10
C PHE A 142 -9.55 1.99 3.61
N GLY A 143 -8.45 1.34 4.04
CA GLY A 143 -8.00 1.28 5.43
C GLY A 143 -8.84 0.41 6.37
N LYS A 144 -9.72 -0.44 5.82
CA LYS A 144 -10.61 -1.35 6.54
C LYS A 144 -10.60 -2.73 5.91
N ASN A 145 -11.03 -3.75 6.67
CA ASN A 145 -11.25 -5.07 6.10
C ASN A 145 -12.37 -5.01 5.06
N ALA A 146 -12.20 -5.70 3.95
CA ALA A 146 -13.12 -5.58 2.84
C ALA A 146 -13.29 -6.87 2.05
N LEU A 147 -14.49 -7.05 1.49
CA LEU A 147 -14.71 -7.90 0.33
C LEU A 147 -14.32 -7.09 -0.91
N GLY A 148 -13.45 -7.67 -1.73
CA GLY A 148 -13.00 -7.08 -2.99
C GLY A 148 -13.57 -7.84 -4.18
N THR A 149 -14.13 -7.11 -5.14
CA THR A 149 -14.60 -7.60 -6.44
C THR A 149 -13.92 -6.86 -7.59
N GLY A 150 -14.34 -7.09 -8.83
CA GLY A 150 -13.64 -6.56 -10.00
C GLY A 150 -12.25 -7.17 -10.12
N ILE A 151 -11.21 -6.36 -10.22
CA ILE A 151 -9.79 -6.79 -10.14
C ILE A 151 -9.26 -6.77 -8.69
N GLY A 152 -10.14 -6.63 -7.70
CA GLY A 152 -9.84 -6.44 -6.28
C GLY A 152 -9.95 -4.98 -5.83
N ASP A 153 -10.50 -4.11 -6.65
CA ASP A 153 -10.54 -2.65 -6.48
C ASP A 153 -11.94 -2.09 -6.18
N GLU A 154 -12.97 -2.92 -6.26
CA GLU A 154 -14.33 -2.63 -5.78
C GLU A 154 -14.46 -3.20 -4.37
N LEU A 155 -14.52 -2.32 -3.36
CA LEU A 155 -14.34 -2.68 -1.95
C LEU A 155 -15.62 -2.43 -1.16
N GLU A 156 -16.07 -3.45 -0.42
CA GLU A 156 -17.16 -3.38 0.54
C GLU A 156 -16.65 -3.75 1.93
N GLU A 157 -16.92 -2.89 2.93
CA GLU A 157 -16.45 -3.10 4.31
C GLU A 157 -17.00 -4.38 4.91
N THR A 158 -16.12 -5.16 5.57
CA THR A 158 -16.50 -6.38 6.28
C THR A 158 -15.99 -6.38 7.72
N SER A 159 -16.60 -7.21 8.57
CA SER A 159 -16.13 -7.39 9.94
C SER A 159 -14.81 -8.19 9.98
N SER A 160 -13.98 -7.90 10.99
CA SER A 160 -12.77 -8.70 11.26
C SER A 160 -13.12 -10.11 11.74
N ILE A 161 -12.33 -11.09 11.30
CA ILE A 161 -12.33 -12.41 11.97
C ILE A 161 -11.53 -12.34 13.28
N LYS A 162 -11.82 -13.25 14.21
CA LYS A 162 -11.13 -13.28 15.51
C LYS A 162 -9.63 -13.53 15.35
N LYS A 163 -8.81 -12.80 16.11
CA LYS A 163 -7.33 -12.84 16.05
C LYS A 163 -6.73 -14.26 16.06
N ASN A 164 -7.29 -15.17 16.83
CA ASN A 164 -6.77 -16.54 16.98
C ASN A 164 -6.78 -17.35 15.67
N LEU A 165 -7.72 -17.09 14.76
CA LEU A 165 -7.76 -17.70 13.44
C LEU A 165 -6.66 -17.14 12.52
N LEU A 166 -6.29 -15.87 12.65
CA LEU A 166 -5.27 -15.21 11.83
C LEU A 166 -3.87 -15.78 12.04
N TYR A 167 -3.52 -16.16 13.29
CA TYR A 167 -2.22 -16.81 13.58
C TYR A 167 -2.05 -18.13 12.83
N PHE A 168 -3.11 -18.93 12.73
CA PHE A 168 -3.08 -20.20 12.02
C PHE A 168 -2.82 -20.03 10.51
N PHE A 169 -3.48 -19.07 9.88
CA PHE A 169 -3.27 -18.76 8.45
C PHE A 169 -1.87 -18.21 8.14
N SER A 170 -1.30 -17.37 9.00
CA SER A 170 0.04 -16.85 8.84
C SER A 170 1.11 -17.94 8.88
N ILE A 171 0.99 -18.89 9.80
CA ILE A 171 1.91 -20.04 9.93
C ILE A 171 1.81 -20.95 8.70
N CYS A 172 0.60 -21.27 8.24
CA CYS A 172 0.38 -22.10 7.05
C CYS A 172 0.94 -21.45 5.78
N TYR A 173 0.78 -20.14 5.61
CA TYR A 173 1.26 -19.44 4.43
C TYR A 173 2.79 -19.39 4.36
N CYS A 174 3.47 -19.19 5.50
CA CYS A 174 4.92 -19.27 5.60
C CYS A 174 5.43 -20.70 5.35
N PHE A 175 4.67 -21.73 5.73
CA PHE A 175 5.05 -23.13 5.57
C PHE A 175 4.96 -23.58 4.11
N VAL A 176 3.93 -23.19 3.37
CA VAL A 176 3.72 -23.55 1.95
C VAL A 176 4.79 -22.95 1.03
N ARG A 177 5.38 -21.80 1.37
CA ARG A 177 6.48 -21.19 0.59
C ARG A 177 7.85 -21.82 0.83
N LYS A 178 8.06 -22.53 1.94
CA LYS A 178 9.34 -23.22 2.20
C LYS A 178 9.53 -24.51 1.39
N PHE A 179 8.48 -24.99 0.72
CA PHE A 179 8.47 -26.26 -0.02
C PHE A 179 8.21 -26.09 -1.54
N LYS A 180 8.35 -24.90 -2.06
CA LYS A 180 8.47 -24.59 -3.49
C LYS A 180 9.84 -23.95 -3.72
#